data_118c68a141ad909e69dcebecd1d29e62
#
_entry.id   118c68a141ad909e69dcebecd1d29e62
#
_cell.length_a   1.000
_cell.length_b   1.000
_cell.length_c   1.000
_cell.angle_alpha   90.00
_cell.angle_beta   90.00
_cell.angle_gamma   90.00
#
_symmetry.space_group_name_H-M   'P 1'
#
loop_
_entity.id
_entity.type
_entity.pdbx_description
1 polymer ?
#
loop_
_entity_poly.entity_id
_entity_poly.type
_entity_poly.pdbx_seq_one_letter_code
_entity_poly.pdbx_strand_id
1 'polypeptide(L)'
;MIVSAQPRPTGHPGYSETLPCLEESAEVARKLVRTALAAWHLHELADTGTLLVSELVANAVKHTNSRLIRVVISRPSERNVRIGVVDKSRTMPEITKSNGEELLLGGRGLVLMDAVTERWGTDLYRWGKQVWGELRCEEAV
;
A
#
# COMPACT_ATOMS: atom_id res chain seq x y z
N MET A 1 -14.24 -7.31 10.44
CA MET A 1 -13.45 -6.22 9.83
C MET A 1 -14.37 -5.19 9.21
N ILE A 2 -14.00 -3.95 9.30
CA ILE A 2 -14.81 -2.85 8.84
C ILE A 2 -14.15 -2.18 7.63
N VAL A 3 -14.89 -2.12 6.53
CA VAL A 3 -14.45 -1.38 5.34
C VAL A 3 -15.15 -0.03 5.37
N SER A 4 -14.37 1.04 5.23
CA SER A 4 -14.90 2.40 5.24
C SER A 4 -14.60 3.09 3.92
N ALA A 5 -15.55 3.87 3.42
CA ALA A 5 -15.34 4.76 2.28
C ALA A 5 -15.55 6.19 2.78
N GLN A 6 -14.56 7.04 2.53
CA GLN A 6 -14.58 8.42 3.02
C GLN A 6 -14.29 9.38 1.87
N PRO A 7 -14.99 10.53 1.83
CA PRO A 7 -14.68 11.53 0.81
C PRO A 7 -13.29 12.13 1.02
N ARG A 8 -12.65 12.51 -0.06
CA ARG A 8 -11.36 13.17 -0.09
C ARG A 8 -11.50 14.59 -0.63
N PRO A 9 -10.50 15.46 -0.42
CA PRO A 9 -10.56 16.82 -0.97
C PRO A 9 -10.76 16.86 -2.48
N THR A 10 -10.35 15.81 -3.19
CA THR A 10 -10.52 15.69 -4.64
C THR A 10 -11.94 15.29 -5.03
N GLY A 11 -12.80 14.98 -4.06
CA GLY A 11 -14.14 14.48 -4.33
C GLY A 11 -14.22 12.99 -4.59
N HIS A 12 -13.09 12.28 -4.62
CA HIS A 12 -13.09 10.83 -4.78
C HIS A 12 -13.09 10.16 -3.41
N PRO A 13 -13.91 9.10 -3.21
CA PRO A 13 -13.90 8.39 -1.94
C PRO A 13 -12.61 7.60 -1.75
N GLY A 14 -12.15 7.56 -0.53
CA GLY A 14 -11.06 6.66 -0.16
C GLY A 14 -11.64 5.43 0.52
N TYR A 15 -10.91 4.33 0.43
CA TYR A 15 -11.31 3.07 1.06
C TYR A 15 -10.24 2.66 2.06
N SER A 16 -10.66 2.14 3.21
CA SER A 16 -9.71 1.63 4.18
C SER A 16 -10.29 0.46 4.95
N GLU A 17 -9.41 -0.39 5.44
CA GLU A 17 -9.80 -1.54 6.24
C GLU A 17 -8.70 -1.83 7.25
N THR A 18 -9.10 -2.08 8.49
CA THR A 18 -8.17 -2.46 9.55
C THR A 18 -8.08 -3.98 9.60
N LEU A 19 -6.87 -4.50 9.55
CA LEU A 19 -6.60 -5.93 9.46
C LEU A 19 -5.58 -6.34 10.51
N PRO A 20 -5.57 -7.62 10.93
CA PRO A 20 -4.46 -8.14 11.72
C PRO A 20 -3.15 -8.00 10.95
N CYS A 21 -2.06 -7.75 11.66
CA CYS A 21 -0.74 -7.67 11.04
C CYS A 21 -0.19 -9.08 10.83
N LEU A 22 -0.77 -9.78 9.88
CA LEU A 22 -0.46 -11.17 9.54
C LEU A 22 -0.36 -11.33 8.04
N GLU A 23 0.41 -12.31 7.59
CA GLU A 23 0.57 -12.59 6.17
C GLU A 23 -0.76 -12.89 5.47
N GLU A 24 -1.66 -13.58 6.16
CA GLU A 24 -2.98 -13.91 5.62
C GLU A 24 -3.81 -12.67 5.28
N SER A 25 -3.53 -11.57 5.92
CA SER A 25 -4.25 -10.32 5.65
C SER A 25 -3.97 -9.75 4.25
N ALA A 26 -2.91 -10.21 3.60
CA ALA A 26 -2.62 -9.77 2.23
C ALA A 26 -3.74 -10.13 1.27
N GLU A 27 -4.39 -11.27 1.46
CA GLU A 27 -5.51 -11.65 0.58
C GLU A 27 -6.69 -10.70 0.71
N VAL A 28 -7.03 -10.33 1.94
CA VAL A 28 -8.11 -9.36 2.18
C VAL A 28 -7.74 -7.99 1.62
N ALA A 29 -6.48 -7.59 1.80
CA ALA A 29 -5.98 -6.33 1.25
C ALA A 29 -6.07 -6.30 -0.27
N ARG A 30 -5.73 -7.41 -0.93
CA ARG A 30 -5.85 -7.50 -2.40
C ARG A 30 -7.30 -7.37 -2.85
N LYS A 31 -8.24 -7.97 -2.13
CA LYS A 31 -9.67 -7.82 -2.44
C LYS A 31 -10.11 -6.38 -2.31
N LEU A 32 -9.64 -5.69 -1.29
CA LEU A 32 -9.98 -4.27 -1.10
C LEU A 32 -9.46 -3.44 -2.28
N VAL A 33 -8.24 -3.69 -2.72
CA VAL A 33 -7.66 -3.01 -3.89
C VAL A 33 -8.52 -3.25 -5.13
N ARG A 34 -8.87 -4.50 -5.40
CA ARG A 34 -9.70 -4.83 -6.58
C ARG A 34 -11.06 -4.14 -6.52
N THR A 35 -11.67 -4.12 -5.33
CA THR A 35 -12.97 -3.46 -5.15
C THR A 35 -12.87 -1.97 -5.44
N ALA A 36 -11.86 -1.30 -4.91
CA ALA A 36 -11.67 0.13 -5.13
C ALA A 36 -11.43 0.44 -6.61
N LEU A 37 -10.54 -0.32 -7.24
CA LEU A 37 -10.21 -0.10 -8.65
C LEU A 37 -11.41 -0.37 -9.55
N ALA A 38 -12.20 -1.39 -9.24
CA ALA A 38 -13.43 -1.67 -9.98
C ALA A 38 -14.43 -0.52 -9.85
N ALA A 39 -14.60 0.01 -8.64
CA ALA A 39 -15.50 1.14 -8.40
C ALA A 39 -15.08 2.40 -9.17
N TRP A 40 -13.77 2.56 -9.39
CA TRP A 40 -13.23 3.71 -10.10
C TRP A 40 -12.98 3.45 -11.59
N HIS A 41 -13.32 2.26 -12.08
CA HIS A 41 -13.09 1.87 -13.47
C HIS A 41 -11.61 1.93 -13.89
N LEU A 42 -10.75 1.49 -12.99
CA LEU A 42 -9.30 1.48 -13.20
C LEU A 42 -8.76 0.05 -13.18
N HIS A 43 -9.42 -0.86 -13.90
CA HIS A 43 -9.09 -2.29 -13.90
C HIS A 43 -7.66 -2.59 -14.36
N GLU A 44 -7.10 -1.75 -15.23
CA GLU A 44 -5.75 -1.94 -15.73
C GLU A 44 -4.68 -1.83 -14.64
N LEU A 45 -5.01 -1.25 -13.51
CA LEU A 45 -4.10 -1.16 -12.38
C LEU A 45 -4.22 -2.32 -11.40
N ALA A 46 -5.13 -3.26 -11.64
CA ALA A 46 -5.44 -4.31 -10.65
C ALA A 46 -4.24 -5.21 -10.36
N ASP A 47 -3.53 -5.68 -11.37
CA ASP A 47 -2.40 -6.57 -11.17
C ASP A 47 -1.27 -5.88 -10.40
N THR A 48 -0.92 -4.67 -10.82
CA THR A 48 0.11 -3.90 -10.16
C THR A 48 -0.32 -3.49 -8.75
N GLY A 49 -1.58 -3.10 -8.60
CA GLY A 49 -2.13 -2.69 -7.31
C GLY A 49 -2.15 -3.81 -6.28
N THR A 50 -2.52 -5.02 -6.70
CA THR A 50 -2.54 -6.17 -5.80
C THR A 50 -1.12 -6.61 -5.44
N LEU A 51 -0.18 -6.52 -6.39
CA LEU A 51 1.22 -6.78 -6.10
C LEU A 51 1.76 -5.78 -5.09
N LEU A 52 1.49 -4.50 -5.31
CA LEU A 52 1.93 -3.43 -4.42
C LEU A 52 1.41 -3.63 -3.00
N VAL A 53 0.11 -3.85 -2.83
CA VAL A 53 -0.45 -4.00 -1.48
C VAL A 53 0.07 -5.24 -0.78
N SER A 54 0.32 -6.32 -1.53
CA SER A 54 0.91 -7.53 -0.97
C SER A 54 2.29 -7.26 -0.39
N GLU A 55 3.11 -6.50 -1.11
CA GLU A 55 4.44 -6.14 -0.65
C GLU A 55 4.41 -5.20 0.56
N LEU A 56 3.47 -4.27 0.58
CA LEU A 56 3.29 -3.38 1.72
C LEU A 56 2.87 -4.14 2.98
N VAL A 57 1.96 -5.09 2.85
CA VAL A 57 1.53 -5.93 3.97
C VAL A 57 2.69 -6.80 4.44
N ALA A 58 3.40 -7.45 3.53
CA ALA A 58 4.55 -8.27 3.88
C ALA A 58 5.62 -7.47 4.61
N ASN A 59 5.86 -6.26 4.15
CA ASN A 59 6.83 -5.36 4.76
C ASN A 59 6.41 -5.00 6.19
N ALA A 60 5.13 -4.70 6.41
CA ALA A 60 4.61 -4.41 7.74
C ALA A 60 4.75 -5.61 8.67
N VAL A 61 4.43 -6.81 8.17
CA VAL A 61 4.55 -8.04 8.97
C VAL A 61 5.98 -8.29 9.41
N LYS A 62 6.94 -8.05 8.53
CA LYS A 62 8.36 -8.30 8.81
C LYS A 62 9.01 -7.25 9.71
N HIS A 63 8.59 -6.01 9.59
CA HIS A 63 9.34 -4.88 10.15
C HIS A 63 8.60 -4.09 11.22
N THR A 64 7.43 -4.54 11.64
CA THR A 64 6.69 -3.84 12.69
C THR A 64 6.20 -4.81 13.74
N ASN A 65 5.99 -4.29 14.96
CA ASN A 65 5.41 -5.04 16.05
C ASN A 65 3.94 -4.68 16.27
N SER A 66 3.34 -4.01 15.31
CA SER A 66 1.92 -3.65 15.39
C SER A 66 1.06 -4.91 15.36
N ARG A 67 0.01 -4.92 16.19
CA ARG A 67 -0.98 -6.00 16.13
C ARG A 67 -1.89 -5.86 14.95
N LEU A 68 -2.16 -4.61 14.57
CA LEU A 68 -3.09 -4.27 13.50
C LEU A 68 -2.39 -3.37 12.50
N ILE A 69 -2.83 -3.47 11.26
CA ILE A 69 -2.45 -2.55 10.21
C ILE A 69 -3.72 -1.98 9.60
N ARG A 70 -3.61 -0.84 8.96
CA ARG A 70 -4.71 -0.26 8.22
C ARG A 70 -4.30 -0.10 6.76
N VAL A 71 -5.04 -0.74 5.87
CA VAL A 71 -4.83 -0.60 4.43
C VAL A 71 -5.67 0.57 3.97
N VAL A 72 -5.07 1.50 3.26
CA VAL A 72 -5.74 2.72 2.80
C VAL A 72 -5.54 2.85 1.29
N ILE A 73 -6.64 3.06 0.58
CA ILE A 73 -6.61 3.22 -0.88
C ILE A 73 -7.31 4.52 -1.20
N SER A 74 -6.61 5.42 -1.86
CA SER A 74 -7.15 6.72 -2.21
C SER A 74 -6.84 7.06 -3.66
N ARG A 75 -7.58 8.03 -4.19
CA ARG A 75 -7.45 8.49 -5.56
C ARG A 75 -7.12 9.97 -5.55
N PRO A 76 -5.81 10.33 -5.49
CA PRO A 76 -5.41 11.74 -5.41
C PRO A 76 -5.80 12.54 -6.65
N SER A 77 -5.91 11.89 -7.81
CA SER A 77 -6.31 12.54 -9.06
C SER A 77 -7.03 11.51 -9.93
N GLU A 78 -7.54 11.95 -11.07
CA GLU A 78 -8.27 11.10 -12.01
C GLU A 78 -7.47 9.85 -12.43
N ARG A 79 -6.16 9.98 -12.54
CA ARG A 79 -5.31 8.91 -13.04
C ARG A 79 -4.44 8.24 -11.98
N ASN A 80 -4.42 8.78 -10.79
CA ASN A 80 -3.52 8.30 -9.75
C ASN A 80 -4.27 7.58 -8.65
N VAL A 81 -3.71 6.45 -8.23
CA VAL A 81 -4.22 5.69 -7.09
C VAL A 81 -3.07 5.54 -6.10
N ARG A 82 -3.34 5.84 -4.85
CA ARG A 82 -2.37 5.66 -3.78
C ARG A 82 -2.83 4.52 -2.88
N ILE A 83 -1.92 3.57 -2.66
CA ILE A 83 -2.15 2.43 -1.77
C ILE A 83 -1.14 2.54 -0.65
N GLY A 84 -1.62 2.48 0.59
CA GLY A 84 -0.75 2.58 1.74
C GLY A 84 -1.12 1.59 2.82
N VAL A 85 -0.15 1.30 3.68
CA VAL A 85 -0.34 0.50 4.87
C VAL A 85 0.16 1.29 6.07
N VAL A 86 -0.72 1.50 7.03
CA VAL A 86 -0.44 2.27 8.25
C VAL A 86 -0.18 1.29 9.37
N ASP A 87 0.87 1.51 10.13
CA ASP A 87 1.18 0.73 11.32
C ASP A 87 1.66 1.63 12.45
N LYS A 88 1.83 1.08 13.64
CA LYS A 88 2.22 1.85 14.83
C LYS A 88 3.72 1.88 15.06
N SER A 89 4.51 1.29 14.18
CA SER A 89 5.96 1.31 14.29
C SER A 89 6.52 2.54 13.58
N ARG A 90 7.55 3.14 14.17
CA ARG A 90 8.27 4.25 13.52
C ARG A 90 9.57 3.81 12.89
N THR A 91 9.83 2.50 12.85
CA THR A 91 10.99 1.96 12.16
C THR A 91 10.81 2.18 10.67
N MET A 92 11.73 2.89 10.06
CA MET A 92 11.66 3.21 8.63
C MET A 92 11.99 1.98 7.81
N PRO A 93 11.23 1.73 6.74
CA PRO A 93 11.63 0.75 5.76
C PRO A 93 12.85 1.27 4.99
N GLU A 94 13.77 0.38 4.69
CA GLU A 94 15.00 0.75 3.98
C GLU A 94 15.25 -0.17 2.81
N ILE A 95 15.75 0.40 1.73
CA ILE A 95 16.38 -0.39 0.69
C ILE A 95 17.86 -0.43 1.05
N THR A 96 18.28 -1.57 1.58
CA THR A 96 19.66 -1.72 1.97
C THR A 96 20.45 -2.23 0.79
N LYS A 97 21.47 -1.49 0.41
CA LYS A 97 22.31 -1.84 -0.73
C LYS A 97 23.66 -2.35 -0.33
N SER A 98 23.90 -2.57 0.95
CA SER A 98 25.18 -3.01 1.45
C SER A 98 25.52 -4.42 1.01
N ASN A 99 24.51 -5.25 0.75
CA ASN A 99 24.72 -6.57 0.16
C ASN A 99 23.41 -7.08 -0.45
N GLY A 100 23.55 -8.06 -1.34
CA GLY A 100 22.40 -8.64 -2.02
C GLY A 100 21.48 -9.44 -1.11
N GLU A 101 22.01 -9.96 -0.03
CA GLU A 101 21.21 -10.75 0.90
C GLU A 101 20.14 -9.92 1.57
N GLU A 102 20.48 -8.69 1.95
CA GLU A 102 19.50 -7.80 2.55
C GLU A 102 18.39 -7.46 1.59
N LEU A 103 18.74 -7.25 0.33
CA LEU A 103 17.72 -7.02 -0.70
C LEU A 103 16.80 -8.22 -0.86
N LEU A 104 17.34 -9.43 -0.75
CA LEU A 104 16.54 -10.64 -0.87
C LEU A 104 15.63 -10.85 0.34
N LEU A 105 16.11 -10.53 1.52
CA LEU A 105 15.38 -10.83 2.76
C LEU A 105 14.51 -9.68 3.25
N GLY A 106 15.01 -8.46 3.19
CA GLY A 106 14.33 -7.32 3.78
C GLY A 106 13.95 -6.22 2.82
N GLY A 107 14.79 -5.97 1.83
CA GLY A 107 14.60 -4.89 0.89
C GLY A 107 13.91 -5.27 -0.41
N ARG A 108 13.62 -6.56 -0.58
CA ARG A 108 13.05 -7.04 -1.85
C ARG A 108 11.73 -6.35 -2.19
N GLY A 109 10.83 -6.22 -1.21
CA GLY A 109 9.55 -5.57 -1.41
C GLY A 109 9.70 -4.13 -1.83
N LEU A 110 10.64 -3.41 -1.22
CA LEU A 110 10.88 -2.00 -1.55
C LEU A 110 11.50 -1.84 -2.93
N VAL A 111 12.38 -2.76 -3.32
CA VAL A 111 12.93 -2.76 -4.69
C VAL A 111 11.80 -2.96 -5.70
N LEU A 112 10.88 -3.87 -5.40
CA LEU A 112 9.74 -4.12 -6.25
C LEU A 112 8.83 -2.90 -6.34
N MET A 113 8.57 -2.24 -5.20
CA MET A 113 7.79 -1.02 -5.18
C MET A 113 8.39 0.06 -6.06
N ASP A 114 9.69 0.25 -5.97
CA ASP A 114 10.38 1.25 -6.78
C ASP A 114 10.22 0.96 -8.28
N ALA A 115 10.17 -0.32 -8.65
CA ALA A 115 10.03 -0.72 -10.04
C ALA A 115 8.60 -0.56 -10.57
N VAL A 116 7.59 -0.74 -9.73
CA VAL A 116 6.19 -0.80 -10.20
C VAL A 116 5.38 0.46 -9.90
N THR A 117 5.88 1.36 -9.07
CA THR A 117 5.15 2.58 -8.70
C THR A 117 5.67 3.78 -9.46
N GLU A 118 4.79 4.76 -9.65
CA GLU A 118 5.16 6.08 -10.14
C GLU A 118 6.05 6.76 -9.09
N ARG A 119 5.66 6.64 -7.84
CA ARG A 119 6.45 7.08 -6.69
C ARG A 119 5.98 6.35 -5.45
N TRP A 120 6.82 6.32 -4.43
CA TRP A 120 6.46 5.74 -3.15
C TRP A 120 7.17 6.51 -2.03
N GLY A 121 6.71 6.31 -0.81
CA GLY A 121 7.31 7.01 0.32
C GLY A 121 6.79 6.51 1.65
N THR A 122 7.25 7.19 2.69
CA THR A 122 6.83 6.91 4.06
C THR A 122 6.47 8.21 4.74
N ASP A 123 5.26 8.26 5.27
CA ASP A 123 4.82 9.38 6.10
C ASP A 123 4.96 8.98 7.55
N LEU A 124 5.68 9.77 8.32
CA LEU A 124 5.86 9.52 9.75
C LEU A 124 4.85 10.33 10.54
N TYR A 125 4.21 9.64 11.48
CA TYR A 125 3.31 10.27 12.44
C TYR A 125 3.91 10.13 13.84
N ARG A 126 3.36 10.85 14.80
CA ARG A 126 3.82 10.75 16.17
C ARG A 126 3.71 9.32 16.72
N TRP A 127 2.69 8.59 16.27
CA TRP A 127 2.32 7.27 16.80
C TRP A 127 2.67 6.12 15.88
N GLY A 128 3.19 6.37 14.68
CA GLY A 128 3.48 5.32 13.72
C GLY A 128 3.85 5.89 12.35
N LYS A 129 3.54 5.13 11.31
CA LYS A 129 3.87 5.54 9.94
C LYS A 129 2.89 4.95 8.94
N GLN A 130 2.92 5.51 7.74
CA GLN A 130 2.27 4.94 6.56
C GLN A 130 3.32 4.78 5.46
N VAL A 131 3.49 3.56 4.98
CA VAL A 131 4.29 3.28 3.79
C VAL A 131 3.31 3.18 2.63
N TRP A 132 3.57 3.89 1.55
CA TRP A 132 2.61 4.01 0.45
C TRP A 132 3.32 4.00 -0.90
N GLY A 133 2.56 3.59 -1.94
CA GLY A 133 2.98 3.72 -3.32
C GLY A 133 1.85 4.29 -4.16
N GLU A 134 2.20 5.02 -5.20
CA GLU A 134 1.24 5.56 -6.16
C GLU A 134 1.40 4.91 -7.51
N LEU A 135 0.26 4.59 -8.09
CA LEU A 135 0.15 4.05 -9.43
C LEU A 135 -0.54 5.07 -10.31
N ARG A 136 -0.17 5.09 -11.57
CA ARG A 136 -0.79 5.99 -12.54
C ARG A 136 -1.39 5.19 -13.68
N CYS A 137 -2.64 5.50 -14.01
CA CYS A 137 -3.28 4.98 -15.18
C CYS A 137 -2.78 5.76 -16.40
N GLU A 138 -2.12 5.08 -17.32
CA GLU A 138 -1.55 5.72 -18.52
C GLU A 138 -2.60 6.05 -19.54
N GLU A 139 -3.67 5.26 -19.61
CA GLU A 139 -4.68 5.45 -20.61
C GLU A 139 -5.78 6.41 -20.13
N ALA A 140 -6.17 7.28 -21.03
CA ALA A 140 -7.33 8.14 -20.78
C ALA A 140 -8.59 7.28 -20.83
N VAL A 141 -9.38 7.42 -19.79
CA VAL A 141 -10.65 6.70 -19.69
C VAL A 141 -11.78 7.57 -20.16
#